data_896eed423aa21412e3902c6bae05807d
#
_entry.id   896eed423aa21412e3902c6bae05807d
#
_cell.length_a   1.000
_cell.length_b   1.000
_cell.length_c   1.000
_cell.angle_alpha   90.00
_cell.angle_beta   90.00
_cell.angle_gamma   90.00
#
_symmetry.space_group_name_H-M   'P 1'
#
loop_
_entity.id
_entity.type
_entity.pdbx_description
1 polymer ?
#
loop_
_entity_poly.entity_id
_entity_poly.type
_entity_poly.pdbx_seq_one_letter_code
_entity_poly.pdbx_strand_id
1 'polypeptide(L)'
;MTPAQKRLFTRLLYAASALAVVTLALGATPAQFLQPQFPPPPPPQHFAGVLNDFTPSTVKGGPWEVRGKWTLDIDHASQTANFTADLTMETSDYGVTAGVVDPTNTATRSAHTHNIVAWHASLSSDTSHCSTYSPPTTGPVIVVTGPAQILTGNGSPAPFQSMGNSTLWICLAGGTDVPYSNLSLQFVGPATGHFGTQYFHGVVVPQPTEHPIH
;
A
#
# COMPACT_ATOMS: atom_id res chain seq x y z
N MET A 1 -41.03 -71.38 15.05
CA MET A 1 -39.59 -71.26 15.14
C MET A 1 -39.14 -71.75 16.51
N THR A 2 -38.27 -72.73 16.56
CA THR A 2 -37.75 -73.27 17.81
C THR A 2 -36.70 -72.31 18.41
N PRO A 3 -36.45 -72.40 19.75
CA PRO A 3 -35.43 -71.55 20.38
C PRO A 3 -34.03 -71.66 19.75
N ALA A 4 -33.71 -72.83 19.21
CA ALA A 4 -32.46 -73.11 18.51
C ALA A 4 -32.36 -72.33 17.18
N GLN A 5 -33.46 -72.24 16.40
CA GLN A 5 -33.51 -71.52 15.15
C GLN A 5 -33.38 -70.03 15.39
N LYS A 6 -33.93 -69.46 16.46
CA LYS A 6 -33.76 -68.02 16.82
C LYS A 6 -32.31 -67.72 17.15
N ARG A 7 -31.60 -68.57 17.86
CA ARG A 7 -30.18 -68.32 18.19
C ARG A 7 -29.25 -68.37 16.96
N LEU A 8 -29.56 -69.24 16.02
CA LEU A 8 -28.81 -69.37 14.79
C LEU A 8 -29.00 -68.10 13.92
N PHE A 9 -30.24 -67.62 13.81
CA PHE A 9 -30.58 -66.42 13.04
C PHE A 9 -29.92 -65.14 13.63
N THR A 10 -29.92 -65.03 14.96
CA THR A 10 -29.25 -63.86 15.63
C THR A 10 -27.76 -63.89 15.41
N ARG A 11 -27.10 -65.09 15.49
CA ARG A 11 -25.66 -65.20 15.23
C ARG A 11 -25.28 -64.92 13.78
N LEU A 12 -26.08 -65.24 12.79
CA LEU A 12 -25.92 -64.96 11.40
C LEU A 12 -26.05 -63.44 11.13
N LEU A 13 -26.99 -62.73 11.77
CA LEU A 13 -27.18 -61.29 11.66
C LEU A 13 -25.97 -60.52 12.22
N TYR A 14 -25.43 -60.95 13.36
CA TYR A 14 -24.24 -60.31 13.94
C TYR A 14 -22.99 -60.55 13.08
N ALA A 15 -22.81 -61.69 12.49
CA ALA A 15 -21.68 -61.98 11.61
C ALA A 15 -21.77 -61.19 10.30
N ALA A 16 -22.96 -61.03 9.73
CA ALA A 16 -23.15 -60.19 8.54
C ALA A 16 -22.93 -58.72 8.81
N SER A 17 -23.36 -58.24 9.99
CA SER A 17 -23.11 -56.83 10.39
C SER A 17 -21.63 -56.53 10.65
N ALA A 18 -20.89 -57.45 11.25
CA ALA A 18 -19.45 -57.33 11.49
C ALA A 18 -18.64 -57.29 10.17
N LEU A 19 -19.03 -58.11 9.19
CA LEU A 19 -18.38 -58.16 7.89
C LEU A 19 -18.63 -56.86 7.08
N ALA A 20 -19.83 -56.28 7.15
CA ALA A 20 -20.16 -55.03 6.50
C ALA A 20 -19.38 -53.82 7.06
N VAL A 21 -19.14 -53.81 8.38
CA VAL A 21 -18.34 -52.72 9.02
C VAL A 21 -16.86 -52.84 8.65
N VAL A 22 -16.30 -54.04 8.52
CA VAL A 22 -14.90 -54.23 8.13
C VAL A 22 -14.66 -53.88 6.67
N THR A 23 -15.60 -54.18 5.77
CA THR A 23 -15.46 -53.79 4.36
C THR A 23 -15.62 -52.29 4.13
N LEU A 24 -16.42 -51.58 4.92
CA LEU A 24 -16.49 -50.10 4.88
C LEU A 24 -15.22 -49.42 5.42
N ALA A 25 -14.54 -50.04 6.39
CA ALA A 25 -13.30 -49.48 6.95
C ALA A 25 -12.07 -49.66 6.04
N LEU A 26 -12.05 -50.68 5.18
CA LEU A 26 -10.94 -50.97 4.28
C LEU A 26 -11.09 -50.33 2.88
N GLY A 27 -12.26 -49.81 2.55
CA GLY A 27 -12.54 -49.20 1.23
C GLY A 27 -12.43 -47.67 1.18
N ALA A 28 -12.28 -47.00 2.32
CA ALA A 28 -12.04 -45.55 2.36
C ALA A 28 -10.55 -45.31 2.25
N THR A 29 -9.97 -45.37 1.05
CA THR A 29 -8.80 -44.56 0.76
C THR A 29 -9.20 -43.13 1.05
N PRO A 30 -8.52 -42.40 1.98
CA PRO A 30 -8.80 -41.01 2.15
C PRO A 30 -8.59 -40.40 0.77
N ALA A 31 -9.66 -39.91 0.17
CA ALA A 31 -9.54 -39.04 -0.98
C ALA A 31 -8.59 -37.92 -0.50
N GLN A 32 -7.34 -38.00 -0.93
CA GLN A 32 -6.42 -36.88 -0.80
C GLN A 32 -7.10 -35.78 -1.58
N PHE A 33 -7.86 -34.94 -0.87
CA PHE A 33 -8.25 -33.64 -1.40
C PHE A 33 -6.94 -33.00 -1.79
N LEU A 34 -6.65 -33.03 -3.09
CA LEU A 34 -5.65 -32.17 -3.69
C LEU A 34 -6.12 -30.77 -3.33
N GLN A 35 -5.64 -30.26 -2.21
CA GLN A 35 -5.82 -28.86 -1.89
C GLN A 35 -5.22 -28.12 -3.10
N PRO A 36 -6.00 -27.25 -3.74
CA PRO A 36 -5.44 -26.43 -4.80
C PRO A 36 -4.20 -25.74 -4.21
N GLN A 37 -3.02 -26.13 -4.70
CA GLN A 37 -1.77 -25.48 -4.33
C GLN A 37 -1.83 -24.11 -4.98
N PHE A 38 -2.34 -23.14 -4.24
CA PHE A 38 -2.17 -21.75 -4.64
C PHE A 38 -0.67 -21.47 -4.66
N PRO A 39 -0.17 -20.81 -5.70
CA PRO A 39 1.22 -20.39 -5.70
C PRO A 39 1.48 -19.58 -4.42
N PRO A 40 2.66 -19.73 -3.80
CA PRO A 40 2.99 -18.93 -2.65
C PRO A 40 2.87 -17.44 -3.00
N PRO A 41 2.43 -16.61 -2.05
CA PRO A 41 2.34 -15.17 -2.28
C PRO A 41 3.72 -14.64 -2.69
N PRO A 42 3.78 -13.60 -3.54
CA PRO A 42 5.03 -12.96 -3.88
C PRO A 42 5.79 -12.53 -2.61
N PRO A 43 7.12 -12.54 -2.64
CA PRO A 43 7.91 -12.07 -1.50
C PRO A 43 7.59 -10.60 -1.21
N PRO A 44 7.85 -10.12 0.02
CA PRO A 44 7.76 -8.71 0.36
C PRO A 44 8.58 -7.85 -0.60
N GLN A 45 8.05 -6.68 -0.96
CA GLN A 45 8.68 -5.74 -1.87
C GLN A 45 8.99 -4.45 -1.15
N HIS A 46 10.18 -3.92 -1.41
CA HIS A 46 10.63 -2.63 -0.90
C HIS A 46 10.83 -1.65 -2.05
N PHE A 47 10.27 -0.46 -1.91
CA PHE A 47 10.45 0.66 -2.83
C PHE A 47 10.93 1.87 -2.05
N ALA A 48 11.79 2.66 -2.67
CA ALA A 48 12.20 3.95 -2.14
C ALA A 48 12.35 4.95 -3.27
N GLY A 49 12.26 6.23 -2.94
CA GLY A 49 12.38 7.24 -3.96
C GLY A 49 12.39 8.65 -3.42
N VAL A 50 12.25 9.58 -4.34
CA VAL A 50 12.15 11.01 -4.05
C VAL A 50 10.85 11.57 -4.64
N LEU A 51 10.36 12.61 -3.99
CA LEU A 51 9.21 13.39 -4.42
C LEU A 51 9.66 14.84 -4.57
N ASN A 52 9.18 15.49 -5.62
CA ASN A 52 9.35 16.93 -5.81
C ASN A 52 8.16 17.46 -6.62
N ASP A 53 7.32 18.24 -5.99
CA ASP A 53 6.10 18.79 -6.59
C ASP A 53 5.67 20.08 -5.87
N PHE A 54 4.53 20.64 -6.24
CA PHE A 54 3.99 21.87 -5.65
C PHE A 54 2.56 21.67 -5.16
N THR A 55 2.23 22.32 -4.04
CA THR A 55 0.82 22.49 -3.68
C THR A 55 0.13 23.48 -4.61
N PRO A 56 -1.21 23.42 -4.74
CA PRO A 56 -1.96 24.48 -5.44
C PRO A 56 -1.80 25.83 -4.75
N SER A 57 -1.92 26.91 -5.53
CA SER A 57 -1.95 28.29 -5.01
C SER A 57 -3.14 28.57 -4.09
N THR A 58 -4.16 27.72 -4.13
CA THR A 58 -5.36 27.79 -3.26
C THR A 58 -5.08 27.34 -1.83
N VAL A 59 -3.99 26.61 -1.59
CA VAL A 59 -3.54 26.25 -0.25
C VAL A 59 -3.01 27.49 0.45
N LYS A 60 -3.37 27.66 1.73
CA LYS A 60 -2.97 28.83 2.52
C LYS A 60 -1.44 29.01 2.51
N GLY A 61 -0.99 30.16 2.05
CA GLY A 61 0.42 30.48 1.95
C GLY A 61 1.15 29.83 0.77
N GLY A 62 0.41 29.11 -0.09
CA GLY A 62 1.01 28.45 -1.25
C GLY A 62 1.12 29.32 -2.50
N PRO A 63 1.65 28.76 -3.61
CA PRO A 63 2.09 27.36 -3.70
C PRO A 63 3.34 27.07 -2.86
N TRP A 64 3.38 25.88 -2.28
CA TRP A 64 4.54 25.37 -1.56
C TRP A 64 5.26 24.34 -2.43
N GLU A 65 6.58 24.46 -2.57
CA GLU A 65 7.39 23.35 -3.06
C GLU A 65 7.43 22.25 -2.01
N VAL A 66 7.13 21.04 -2.40
CA VAL A 66 7.11 19.84 -1.55
C VAL A 66 8.13 18.87 -2.08
N ARG A 67 9.18 18.60 -1.31
CA ARG A 67 10.24 17.70 -1.73
C ARG A 67 10.71 16.81 -0.58
N GLY A 68 11.17 15.62 -0.91
CA GLY A 68 11.73 14.73 0.10
C GLY A 68 11.92 13.31 -0.35
N LYS A 69 12.17 12.45 0.62
CA LYS A 69 12.38 11.02 0.41
C LYS A 69 11.18 10.25 0.93
N TRP A 70 10.92 9.10 0.33
CA TRP A 70 9.88 8.20 0.77
C TRP A 70 10.34 6.74 0.66
N THR A 71 9.70 5.87 1.46
CA THR A 71 9.83 4.42 1.37
C THR A 71 8.46 3.77 1.43
N LEU A 72 8.34 2.61 0.80
CA LEU A 72 7.13 1.78 0.81
C LEU A 72 7.52 0.31 0.87
N ASP A 73 7.11 -0.35 1.94
CA ASP A 73 7.27 -1.79 2.16
C ASP A 73 5.92 -2.48 1.95
N ILE A 74 5.87 -3.48 1.09
CA ILE A 74 4.64 -4.20 0.75
C ILE A 74 4.77 -5.65 1.17
N ASP A 75 3.80 -6.13 1.93
CA ASP A 75 3.60 -7.55 2.24
C ASP A 75 2.37 -8.07 1.50
N HIS A 76 2.60 -8.83 0.45
CA HIS A 76 1.54 -9.43 -0.35
C HIS A 76 0.81 -10.56 0.40
N ALA A 77 1.44 -11.19 1.38
CA ALA A 77 0.82 -12.26 2.14
C ALA A 77 -0.26 -11.73 3.09
N SER A 78 0.01 -10.61 3.75
CA SER A 78 -0.95 -9.94 4.64
C SER A 78 -1.81 -8.90 3.91
N GLN A 79 -1.56 -8.61 2.64
CA GLN A 79 -2.21 -7.55 1.86
C GLN A 79 -2.08 -6.17 2.52
N THR A 80 -0.93 -5.91 3.15
CA THR A 80 -0.63 -4.66 3.84
C THR A 80 0.64 -4.01 3.33
N ALA A 81 0.77 -2.72 3.64
CA ALA A 81 1.97 -1.95 3.34
C ALA A 81 2.29 -0.96 4.46
N ASN A 82 3.56 -0.61 4.58
CA ASN A 82 4.03 0.47 5.43
C ASN A 82 4.68 1.55 4.57
N PHE A 83 4.22 2.77 4.73
CA PHE A 83 4.74 3.93 4.01
C PHE A 83 5.34 4.93 4.98
N THR A 84 6.48 5.50 4.61
CA THR A 84 7.07 6.66 5.30
C THR A 84 7.52 7.69 4.29
N ALA A 85 7.40 8.97 4.67
CA ALA A 85 8.00 10.06 3.89
C ALA A 85 8.50 11.16 4.83
N ASP A 86 9.67 11.69 4.52
CA ASP A 86 10.24 12.88 5.14
C ASP A 86 10.25 13.98 4.08
N LEU A 87 9.35 14.94 4.23
CA LEU A 87 9.14 16.02 3.28
C LEU A 87 9.54 17.36 3.87
N THR A 88 10.12 18.20 3.05
CA THR A 88 10.31 19.63 3.30
C THR A 88 9.33 20.40 2.43
N MET A 89 8.64 21.36 3.01
CA MET A 89 7.80 22.31 2.29
C MET A 89 8.41 23.70 2.41
N GLU A 90 8.60 24.36 1.28
CA GLU A 90 9.16 25.71 1.19
C GLU A 90 8.29 26.60 0.33
N THR A 91 8.09 27.84 0.75
CA THR A 91 7.50 28.83 -0.15
C THR A 91 8.51 29.17 -1.24
N SER A 92 8.09 29.16 -2.50
CA SER A 92 8.92 29.71 -3.56
C SER A 92 9.17 31.19 -3.30
N ASP A 93 10.42 31.56 -3.08
CA ASP A 93 10.83 32.97 -2.83
C ASP A 93 10.64 33.88 -4.01
N TYR A 94 10.31 33.32 -5.13
CA TYR A 94 9.97 34.11 -6.30
C TYR A 94 8.54 34.55 -6.16
N GLY A 95 8.33 35.63 -5.41
CA GLY A 95 7.07 36.35 -5.45
C GLY A 95 6.75 36.70 -6.91
N VAL A 96 6.12 35.78 -7.62
CA VAL A 96 5.60 36.02 -8.96
C VAL A 96 4.34 36.85 -8.78
N THR A 97 4.53 38.13 -8.51
CA THR A 97 3.47 39.11 -8.64
C THR A 97 3.38 39.48 -10.11
N ALA A 98 2.34 39.00 -10.77
CA ALA A 98 2.06 39.32 -12.18
C ALA A 98 3.15 38.92 -13.19
N GLY A 99 3.80 37.75 -12.99
CA GLY A 99 4.78 37.22 -13.95
C GLY A 99 6.17 37.88 -13.90
N VAL A 100 6.41 38.74 -12.93
CA VAL A 100 7.73 39.36 -12.71
C VAL A 100 8.39 38.71 -11.50
N VAL A 101 9.54 38.11 -11.72
CA VAL A 101 10.42 37.63 -10.64
C VAL A 101 11.04 38.87 -9.99
N ASP A 102 10.72 39.10 -8.72
CA ASP A 102 11.39 40.16 -7.93
C ASP A 102 12.58 39.54 -7.17
N PRO A 103 13.82 39.68 -7.66
CA PRO A 103 14.99 39.13 -7.01
C PRO A 103 15.34 39.84 -5.71
N THR A 104 14.69 40.96 -5.41
CA THR A 104 14.94 41.75 -4.18
C THR A 104 13.97 41.37 -3.06
N ASN A 105 12.96 40.57 -3.35
CA ASN A 105 12.02 40.14 -2.34
C ASN A 105 12.68 39.02 -1.49
N THR A 106 13.39 39.45 -0.48
CA THR A 106 13.93 38.60 0.60
C THR A 106 12.84 38.21 1.60
N ALA A 107 11.59 38.12 1.16
CA ALA A 107 10.51 37.61 1.97
C ALA A 107 10.97 36.31 2.60
N THR A 108 10.92 36.26 3.90
CA THR A 108 11.39 35.18 4.74
C THR A 108 10.87 33.84 4.20
N ARG A 109 11.79 33.00 3.72
CA ARG A 109 11.51 31.62 3.34
C ARG A 109 10.83 30.95 4.51
N SER A 110 9.57 30.67 4.37
CA SER A 110 8.90 29.80 5.33
C SER A 110 9.20 28.37 4.89
N ALA A 111 10.00 27.68 5.67
CA ALA A 111 10.27 26.28 5.47
C ALA A 111 9.79 25.49 6.68
N HIS A 112 9.19 24.34 6.44
CA HIS A 112 8.83 23.39 7.48
C HIS A 112 8.91 21.95 6.95
N THR A 113 8.92 20.99 7.85
CA THR A 113 9.04 19.59 7.49
C THR A 113 7.80 18.82 7.90
N HIS A 114 7.53 17.74 7.17
CA HIS A 114 6.53 16.75 7.53
C HIS A 114 7.15 15.37 7.55
N ASN A 115 6.93 14.65 8.65
CA ASN A 115 7.11 13.21 8.68
C ASN A 115 5.74 12.57 8.52
N ILE A 116 5.59 11.75 7.50
CA ILE A 116 4.35 11.08 7.14
C ILE A 116 4.55 9.59 7.32
N VAL A 117 3.64 8.96 8.04
CA VAL A 117 3.67 7.53 8.29
C VAL A 117 2.29 6.94 8.08
N ALA A 118 2.19 5.87 7.29
CA ALA A 118 1.00 5.03 7.19
C ALA A 118 1.41 3.58 7.47
N TRP A 119 1.03 3.09 8.66
CA TRP A 119 1.30 1.73 9.09
C TRP A 119 0.12 0.81 8.78
N HIS A 120 0.42 -0.41 8.33
CA HIS A 120 -0.59 -1.41 7.99
C HIS A 120 -1.67 -0.88 7.04
N ALA A 121 -1.28 0.02 6.13
CA ALA A 121 -2.14 0.44 5.04
C ALA A 121 -2.51 -0.77 4.17
N SER A 122 -3.70 -0.77 3.58
CA SER A 122 -4.21 -1.89 2.80
C SER A 122 -3.84 -1.78 1.33
N LEU A 123 -3.54 -2.89 0.70
CA LEU A 123 -3.52 -2.95 -0.76
C LEU A 123 -4.95 -2.79 -1.29
N SER A 124 -5.10 -2.09 -2.41
CA SER A 124 -6.38 -1.79 -3.03
C SER A 124 -6.35 -2.09 -4.52
N SER A 125 -7.49 -2.45 -5.07
CA SER A 125 -7.70 -2.52 -6.52
C SER A 125 -8.30 -1.23 -7.11
N ASP A 126 -8.62 -0.25 -6.27
CA ASP A 126 -9.21 1.02 -6.70
C ASP A 126 -8.14 1.96 -7.22
N THR A 127 -8.09 2.13 -8.53
CA THR A 127 -7.16 3.02 -9.22
C THR A 127 -7.69 4.44 -9.43
N SER A 128 -8.91 4.77 -8.96
CA SER A 128 -9.51 6.09 -9.14
C SER A 128 -8.73 7.22 -8.46
N HIS A 129 -7.91 6.86 -7.47
CA HIS A 129 -7.00 7.75 -6.75
C HIS A 129 -5.56 7.72 -7.27
N CYS A 130 -5.34 7.21 -8.48
CA CYS A 130 -4.04 7.27 -9.14
C CYS A 130 -4.00 8.42 -10.13
N SER A 131 -2.87 9.14 -10.18
CA SER A 131 -2.70 10.25 -11.11
C SER A 131 -2.78 9.77 -12.56
N THR A 132 -3.54 10.49 -13.38
CA THR A 132 -3.61 10.25 -14.83
C THR A 132 -2.34 10.69 -15.57
N TYR A 133 -1.45 11.45 -14.91
CA TYR A 133 -0.14 11.83 -15.45
C TYR A 133 0.93 10.75 -15.30
N SER A 134 0.66 9.70 -14.55
CA SER A 134 1.47 8.49 -14.66
C SER A 134 1.33 7.96 -16.08
N PRO A 135 2.43 7.46 -16.71
CA PRO A 135 2.37 6.98 -18.07
C PRO A 135 1.21 5.99 -18.21
N PRO A 136 0.59 5.92 -19.39
CA PRO A 136 -0.62 5.14 -19.61
C PRO A 136 -0.41 3.73 -19.10
N THR A 137 -1.36 3.25 -18.38
CA THR A 137 -1.40 2.04 -17.57
C THR A 137 -1.38 0.77 -18.39
N THR A 138 -0.32 0.57 -19.18
CA THR A 138 -0.03 -0.71 -19.83
C THR A 138 0.80 -1.63 -18.94
N GLY A 139 1.33 -1.10 -17.85
CA GLY A 139 2.12 -1.82 -16.85
C GLY A 139 1.34 -2.13 -15.57
N PRO A 140 1.94 -2.90 -14.66
CA PRO A 140 1.35 -3.20 -13.38
C PRO A 140 1.23 -1.94 -12.50
N VAL A 141 0.15 -1.89 -11.71
CA VAL A 141 -0.11 -0.82 -10.75
C VAL A 141 -0.25 -1.43 -9.37
N ILE A 142 0.39 -0.83 -8.37
CA ILE A 142 0.17 -1.13 -6.97
C ILE A 142 -0.52 0.07 -6.34
N VAL A 143 -1.64 -0.17 -5.68
CA VAL A 143 -2.38 0.86 -4.95
C VAL A 143 -2.40 0.51 -3.48
N VAL A 144 -2.05 1.50 -2.65
CA VAL A 144 -2.06 1.39 -1.19
C VAL A 144 -2.89 2.52 -0.62
N THR A 145 -3.73 2.22 0.35
CA THR A 145 -4.53 3.22 1.05
C THR A 145 -4.65 2.92 2.53
N GLY A 146 -4.65 3.95 3.34
CA GLY A 146 -4.79 3.81 4.79
C GLY A 146 -4.73 5.13 5.53
N PRO A 147 -4.99 5.08 6.84
CA PRO A 147 -4.83 6.25 7.70
C PRO A 147 -3.36 6.68 7.73
N ALA A 148 -3.14 7.98 7.65
CA ALA A 148 -1.82 8.57 7.73
C ALA A 148 -1.67 9.41 9.00
N GLN A 149 -0.58 9.20 9.71
CA GLN A 149 -0.10 10.11 10.74
C GLN A 149 0.85 11.11 10.09
N ILE A 150 0.56 12.39 10.23
CA ILE A 150 1.37 13.48 9.67
C ILE A 150 1.83 14.36 10.82
N LEU A 151 3.13 14.38 11.04
CA LEU A 151 3.78 15.22 12.05
C LEU A 151 4.47 16.39 11.35
N THR A 152 4.23 17.60 11.85
CA THR A 152 4.90 18.81 11.36
C THR A 152 6.03 19.17 12.30
N GLY A 153 7.21 19.36 11.74
CA GLY A 153 8.41 19.79 12.46
C GLY A 153 9.00 21.08 11.89
N ASN A 154 9.99 21.61 12.57
CA ASN A 154 10.90 22.68 12.19
C ASN A 154 10.38 23.68 11.15
N GLY A 155 9.69 24.67 11.60
CA GLY A 155 9.24 25.78 10.78
C GLY A 155 8.50 26.78 11.66
N SER A 156 8.58 28.03 11.35
CA SER A 156 7.83 29.06 12.07
C SER A 156 7.03 29.90 11.07
N PRO A 157 5.74 29.97 11.22
CA PRO A 157 4.93 29.07 12.05
C PRO A 157 4.68 27.75 11.31
N ALA A 158 4.85 26.65 11.98
CA ALA A 158 4.36 25.37 11.48
C ALA A 158 2.85 25.51 11.29
N PRO A 159 2.31 25.44 10.06
CA PRO A 159 0.89 25.71 9.84
C PRO A 159 -0.02 24.64 10.45
N PHE A 160 0.53 23.48 10.82
CA PHE A 160 -0.19 22.39 11.43
C PHE A 160 0.70 21.60 12.39
N GLN A 161 0.18 21.33 13.60
CA GLN A 161 0.86 20.47 14.56
C GLN A 161 0.45 19.00 14.43
N SER A 162 -0.72 18.73 13.91
CA SER A 162 -1.22 17.38 13.64
C SER A 162 -2.37 17.44 12.65
N MET A 163 -2.37 16.53 11.69
CA MET A 163 -3.45 16.34 10.71
C MET A 163 -4.11 14.98 10.94
N GLY A 164 -4.68 14.81 12.14
CA GLY A 164 -5.34 13.57 12.52
C GLY A 164 -6.44 13.14 11.54
N ASN A 165 -6.62 11.83 11.38
CA ASN A 165 -7.66 11.19 10.55
C ASN A 165 -7.57 11.50 9.04
N SER A 166 -6.40 11.81 8.53
CA SER A 166 -6.19 11.90 7.09
C SER A 166 -6.00 10.50 6.50
N THR A 167 -6.50 10.29 5.30
CA THR A 167 -6.24 9.08 4.52
C THR A 167 -5.23 9.40 3.43
N LEU A 168 -4.32 8.47 3.21
CA LEU A 168 -3.33 8.53 2.16
C LEU A 168 -3.67 7.52 1.08
N TRP A 169 -3.56 7.94 -0.18
CA TRP A 169 -3.58 7.08 -1.35
C TRP A 169 -2.22 7.15 -2.01
N ILE A 170 -1.65 6.00 -2.29
CA ILE A 170 -0.34 5.84 -2.90
C ILE A 170 -0.51 4.92 -4.08
N CYS A 171 -0.04 5.35 -5.25
CA CYS A 171 -0.01 4.50 -6.43
C CYS A 171 1.44 4.41 -6.93
N LEU A 172 1.91 3.19 -7.11
CA LEU A 172 3.10 2.91 -7.89
C LEU A 172 2.69 2.44 -9.27
N ALA A 173 3.20 3.06 -10.29
CA ALA A 173 2.92 2.73 -11.68
C ALA A 173 4.18 2.86 -12.54
N GLY A 174 4.17 2.24 -13.71
CA GLY A 174 5.27 2.31 -14.67
C GLY A 174 4.87 1.73 -16.01
N GLY A 175 5.82 1.68 -16.93
CA GLY A 175 5.65 1.00 -18.21
C GLY A 175 5.90 -0.50 -18.12
N THR A 176 5.77 -1.18 -19.26
CA THR A 176 6.07 -2.61 -19.36
C THR A 176 7.55 -2.92 -19.11
N ASP A 177 8.43 -2.01 -19.53
CA ASP A 177 9.88 -2.22 -19.46
C ASP A 177 10.46 -1.81 -18.09
N VAL A 178 9.86 -0.81 -17.46
CA VAL A 178 10.24 -0.34 -16.09
C VAL A 178 8.97 -0.25 -15.24
N PRO A 179 8.54 -1.38 -14.67
CA PRO A 179 7.39 -1.39 -13.77
C PRO A 179 7.69 -0.58 -12.50
N TYR A 180 6.66 0.08 -11.98
CA TYR A 180 6.75 0.81 -10.71
C TYR A 180 7.81 1.91 -10.67
N SER A 181 8.02 2.63 -11.78
CA SER A 181 9.01 3.72 -11.86
C SER A 181 8.53 5.04 -11.25
N ASN A 182 7.22 5.23 -11.12
CA ASN A 182 6.60 6.46 -10.66
C ASN A 182 5.72 6.22 -9.44
N LEU A 183 5.70 7.22 -8.56
CA LEU A 183 4.80 7.29 -7.43
C LEU A 183 3.84 8.45 -7.64
N SER A 184 2.55 8.24 -7.35
CA SER A 184 1.62 9.32 -7.07
C SER A 184 1.05 9.18 -5.66
N LEU A 185 0.97 10.32 -4.96
CA LEU A 185 0.54 10.43 -3.58
C LEU A 185 -0.61 11.41 -3.50
N GLN A 186 -1.73 11.04 -2.88
CA GLN A 186 -2.87 11.93 -2.65
C GLN A 186 -3.31 11.87 -1.20
N PHE A 187 -3.60 13.03 -0.64
CA PHE A 187 -4.21 13.15 0.69
C PHE A 187 -5.71 13.33 0.58
N VAL A 188 -6.44 12.73 1.51
CA VAL A 188 -7.88 12.87 1.67
C VAL A 188 -8.20 13.18 3.13
N GLY A 189 -9.18 14.04 3.36
CA GLY A 189 -9.54 14.48 4.72
C GLY A 189 -8.81 15.75 5.17
N PRO A 190 -8.54 15.94 6.45
CA PRO A 190 -8.01 17.20 6.99
C PRO A 190 -6.70 17.68 6.36
N ALA A 191 -5.83 16.78 5.92
CA ALA A 191 -4.57 17.14 5.27
C ALA A 191 -4.74 17.92 3.96
N THR A 192 -5.90 17.82 3.31
CA THR A 192 -6.16 18.55 2.06
C THR A 192 -6.15 20.06 2.24
N GLY A 193 -6.43 20.55 3.45
CA GLY A 193 -6.33 21.99 3.75
C GLY A 193 -4.91 22.52 3.67
N HIS A 194 -3.91 21.64 3.79
CA HIS A 194 -2.50 22.00 3.74
C HIS A 194 -1.79 21.53 2.47
N PHE A 195 -2.03 20.32 2.06
CA PHE A 195 -1.39 19.75 0.87
C PHE A 195 -2.19 19.99 -0.41
N GLY A 196 -3.47 20.29 -0.32
CA GLY A 196 -4.39 20.33 -1.44
C GLY A 196 -4.98 18.97 -1.77
N THR A 197 -5.76 18.91 -2.84
CA THR A 197 -6.45 17.70 -3.32
C THR A 197 -5.79 17.05 -4.54
N GLN A 198 -4.75 17.71 -5.09
CA GLN A 198 -4.00 17.18 -6.24
C GLN A 198 -3.14 16.00 -5.84
N TYR A 199 -2.60 15.34 -6.85
CA TYR A 199 -1.57 14.33 -6.66
C TYR A 199 -0.20 14.98 -6.53
N PHE A 200 0.63 14.44 -5.65
CA PHE A 200 2.07 14.68 -5.65
C PHE A 200 2.76 13.56 -6.42
N HIS A 201 3.76 13.93 -7.19
CA HIS A 201 4.48 12.99 -8.04
C HIS A 201 5.90 12.77 -7.53
N GLY A 202 6.31 11.54 -7.59
CA GLY A 202 7.64 11.11 -7.23
C GLY A 202 8.16 10.06 -8.20
N VAL A 203 9.43 9.75 -8.05
CA VAL A 203 10.11 8.70 -8.81
C VAL A 203 10.62 7.64 -7.86
N VAL A 204 10.59 6.39 -8.33
CA VAL A 204 11.25 5.27 -7.65
C VAL A 204 12.73 5.30 -8.01
N VAL A 205 13.58 5.27 -7.00
CA VAL A 205 15.03 5.16 -7.17
C VAL A 205 15.39 3.67 -7.07
N PRO A 206 15.96 3.07 -8.11
CA PRO A 206 16.41 1.70 -8.04
C PRO A 206 17.39 1.51 -6.87
N GLN A 207 17.11 0.56 -6.00
CA GLN A 207 18.07 0.21 -4.96
C GLN A 207 19.29 -0.44 -5.63
N PRO A 208 20.51 -0.11 -5.20
CA PRO A 208 21.68 -0.82 -5.64
C PRO A 208 21.48 -2.31 -5.34
N THR A 209 21.52 -3.15 -6.36
CA THR A 209 21.64 -4.58 -6.12
C THR A 209 22.97 -4.80 -5.43
N GLU A 210 22.96 -5.24 -4.17
CA GLU A 210 24.19 -5.68 -3.52
C GLU A 210 24.73 -6.84 -4.35
N HIS A 211 25.70 -6.54 -5.21
CA HIS A 211 26.52 -7.59 -5.80
C HIS A 211 27.36 -8.14 -4.66
N PRO A 212 27.22 -9.43 -4.30
CA PRO A 212 28.17 -10.04 -3.37
C PRO A 212 29.56 -9.89 -3.99
N ILE A 213 30.42 -9.19 -3.31
CA ILE A 213 31.86 -9.11 -3.65
C ILE A 213 32.38 -10.52 -3.39
N HIS A 214 32.63 -11.28 -4.45
CA HIS A 214 33.30 -12.58 -4.40
C HIS A 214 34.80 -12.36 -4.39
#